data_2c27d0a2a9aac6154c48972e884ec97f
#
_entry.id   2c27d0a2a9aac6154c48972e884ec97f
#
_cell.length_a   1.000
_cell.length_b   1.000
_cell.length_c   1.000
_cell.angle_alpha   90.00
_cell.angle_beta   90.00
_cell.angle_gamma   90.00
#
_symmetry.space_group_name_H-M   'P 1'
#
loop_
_entity.id
_entity.type
_entity.pdbx_description
1 polymer ?
#
loop_
_entity_poly.entity_id
_entity_poly.type
_entity_poly.pdbx_seq_one_letter_code
_entity_poly.pdbx_strand_id
1 'polypeptide(L)'
;KIADIRSNANYTKIDDVSQMYKNAVVAVEDHRFYSHCGIDVWAIMRAMARNVKYKELLEGGSTITQQLAKNTYFTQSKELTRKVAEGFMAISYEKKLEKDEILELYINTSYFGNGYYDIKEASLGYFGKLPNEINDYEATMLAGVPNAPSVYAPTVNFKLASERQTQVLNKMVEYGYITDDKKNEILSMTEQYREYFNKGR
;
A
#
# COMPACT_ATOMS: atom_id res chain seq x y z
N LYS A 1 -3.60 16.31 -14.11
CA LYS A 1 -3.74 15.37 -12.95
C LYS A 1 -2.42 15.16 -12.21
N ILE A 2 -1.33 14.68 -12.86
CA ILE A 2 -0.02 14.49 -12.16
C ILE A 2 0.49 15.83 -11.60
N ALA A 3 0.40 16.91 -12.36
CA ALA A 3 0.78 18.24 -11.90
C ALA A 3 -0.06 18.67 -10.67
N ASP A 4 -1.34 18.37 -10.67
CA ASP A 4 -2.25 18.70 -9.56
C ASP A 4 -1.86 17.90 -8.29
N ILE A 5 -1.50 16.61 -8.43
CA ILE A 5 -1.01 15.80 -7.33
C ILE A 5 0.28 16.39 -6.76
N ARG A 6 1.26 16.70 -7.63
CA ARG A 6 2.56 17.25 -7.23
C ARG A 6 2.48 18.66 -6.63
N SER A 7 1.39 19.40 -6.88
CA SER A 7 1.15 20.72 -6.29
C SER A 7 0.43 20.70 -4.94
N ASN A 8 0.04 19.53 -4.46
CA ASN A 8 -0.59 19.39 -3.15
C ASN A 8 0.41 19.79 -2.04
N ALA A 9 -0.05 20.57 -1.07
CA ALA A 9 0.78 21.02 0.07
C ALA A 9 1.29 19.85 0.96
N ASN A 10 0.59 18.71 0.92
CA ASN A 10 0.98 17.49 1.64
C ASN A 10 1.85 16.55 0.80
N TYR A 11 2.16 16.90 -0.45
CA TYR A 11 2.95 16.03 -1.32
C TYR A 11 4.29 15.67 -0.70
N THR A 12 4.55 14.38 -0.62
CA THR A 12 5.77 13.82 -0.01
C THR A 12 6.66 13.21 -1.10
N LYS A 13 7.93 13.63 -1.15
CA LYS A 13 8.92 13.02 -2.03
C LYS A 13 9.25 11.61 -1.59
N ILE A 14 9.58 10.74 -2.53
CA ILE A 14 9.91 9.33 -2.24
C ILE A 14 11.11 9.20 -1.29
N ASP A 15 12.05 10.13 -1.36
CA ASP A 15 13.22 10.17 -0.48
C ASP A 15 12.88 10.57 0.96
N ASP A 16 11.76 11.26 1.16
CA ASP A 16 11.23 11.65 2.48
C ASP A 16 10.31 10.59 3.10
N VAL A 17 10.37 9.35 2.61
CA VAL A 17 9.55 8.24 3.10
C VAL A 17 10.43 7.11 3.62
N SER A 18 10.04 6.53 4.76
CA SER A 18 10.70 5.37 5.36
C SER A 18 10.95 4.27 4.32
N GLN A 19 12.19 3.77 4.25
CA GLN A 19 12.54 2.66 3.35
C GLN A 19 11.76 1.38 3.71
N MET A 20 11.50 1.16 5.00
CA MET A 20 10.67 0.04 5.46
C MET A 20 9.25 0.12 4.87
N TYR A 21 8.65 1.31 4.83
CA TYR A 21 7.33 1.51 4.23
C TYR A 21 7.33 1.22 2.72
N LYS A 22 8.31 1.74 1.98
CA LYS A 22 8.44 1.49 0.53
C LYS A 22 8.55 -0.01 0.24
N ASN A 23 9.41 -0.70 0.97
CA ASN A 23 9.60 -2.15 0.85
C ASN A 23 8.31 -2.93 1.21
N ALA A 24 7.61 -2.53 2.26
CA ALA A 24 6.37 -3.16 2.70
C ALA A 24 5.25 -3.03 1.66
N VAL A 25 5.07 -1.83 1.08
CA VAL A 25 4.10 -1.58 0.01
C VAL A 25 4.40 -2.44 -1.20
N VAL A 26 5.65 -2.44 -1.67
CA VAL A 26 6.04 -3.26 -2.82
C VAL A 26 5.84 -4.75 -2.52
N ALA A 27 6.24 -5.23 -1.36
CA ALA A 27 6.10 -6.64 -0.98
C ALA A 27 4.63 -7.11 -0.96
N VAL A 28 3.70 -6.28 -0.44
CA VAL A 28 2.31 -6.71 -0.23
C VAL A 28 1.40 -6.42 -1.42
N GLU A 29 1.62 -5.32 -2.14
CA GLU A 29 0.77 -4.89 -3.25
C GLU A 29 1.28 -5.39 -4.60
N ASP A 30 2.60 -5.41 -4.82
CA ASP A 30 3.19 -5.68 -6.13
C ASP A 30 4.67 -6.04 -6.02
N HIS A 31 4.97 -7.27 -5.55
CA HIS A 31 6.36 -7.70 -5.30
C HIS A 31 7.28 -7.69 -6.53
N ARG A 32 6.70 -7.64 -7.74
CA ARG A 32 7.43 -7.55 -9.01
C ARG A 32 7.41 -6.15 -9.61
N PHE A 33 7.02 -5.14 -8.85
CA PHE A 33 6.84 -3.76 -9.30
C PHE A 33 7.99 -3.26 -10.18
N TYR A 34 9.22 -3.48 -9.77
CA TYR A 34 10.41 -3.04 -10.50
C TYR A 34 10.73 -3.89 -11.75
N SER A 35 9.98 -4.98 -12.01
CA SER A 35 10.30 -5.94 -13.07
C SER A 35 9.29 -5.98 -14.22
N HIS A 36 8.13 -5.32 -14.09
CA HIS A 36 7.09 -5.31 -15.13
C HIS A 36 6.83 -3.88 -15.66
N CYS A 37 6.08 -3.77 -16.76
CA CYS A 37 5.74 -2.52 -17.43
C CYS A 37 4.25 -2.13 -17.24
N GLY A 38 3.80 -2.01 -16.00
CA GLY A 38 2.46 -1.55 -15.64
C GLY A 38 1.41 -2.63 -15.43
N ILE A 39 1.55 -3.78 -16.07
CA ILE A 39 0.70 -4.97 -15.87
C ILE A 39 1.59 -6.16 -15.57
N ASP A 40 1.31 -6.88 -14.48
CA ASP A 40 1.95 -8.15 -14.18
C ASP A 40 1.03 -9.33 -14.55
N VAL A 41 1.24 -9.88 -15.75
CA VAL A 41 0.47 -11.03 -16.26
C VAL A 41 0.66 -12.27 -15.37
N TRP A 42 1.86 -12.47 -14.81
CA TRP A 42 2.14 -13.60 -13.91
C TRP A 42 1.38 -13.47 -12.58
N ALA A 43 1.28 -12.26 -12.03
CA ALA A 43 0.50 -12.00 -10.83
C ALA A 43 -1.00 -12.24 -11.09
N ILE A 44 -1.52 -11.82 -12.24
CA ILE A 44 -2.92 -12.06 -12.64
C ILE A 44 -3.18 -13.57 -12.75
N MET A 45 -2.33 -14.31 -13.44
CA MET A 45 -2.48 -15.77 -13.61
C MET A 45 -2.41 -16.49 -12.24
N ARG A 46 -1.48 -16.11 -11.38
CA ARG A 46 -1.34 -16.67 -10.04
C ARG A 46 -2.58 -16.38 -9.18
N ALA A 47 -3.05 -15.12 -9.16
CA ALA A 47 -4.25 -14.73 -8.43
C ALA A 47 -5.49 -15.51 -8.93
N MET A 48 -5.67 -15.65 -10.24
CA MET A 48 -6.76 -16.45 -10.81
C MET A 48 -6.67 -17.92 -10.36
N ALA A 49 -5.50 -18.54 -10.45
CA ALA A 49 -5.33 -19.94 -10.05
C ALA A 49 -5.63 -20.16 -8.56
N ARG A 50 -5.18 -19.25 -7.69
CA ARG A 50 -5.44 -19.33 -6.23
C ARG A 50 -6.90 -19.06 -5.89
N ASN A 51 -7.51 -18.03 -6.46
CA ASN A 51 -8.90 -17.69 -6.21
C ASN A 51 -9.86 -18.81 -6.68
N VAL A 52 -9.57 -19.45 -7.82
CA VAL A 52 -10.33 -20.62 -8.29
C VAL A 52 -10.13 -21.82 -7.37
N LYS A 53 -8.89 -22.09 -6.94
CA LYS A 53 -8.58 -23.24 -6.06
C LYS A 53 -9.28 -23.16 -4.70
N TYR A 54 -9.31 -21.97 -4.11
CA TYR A 54 -9.86 -21.76 -2.76
C TYR A 54 -11.30 -21.23 -2.78
N LYS A 55 -11.87 -20.94 -3.95
CA LYS A 55 -13.21 -20.33 -4.15
C LYS A 55 -13.43 -19.04 -3.35
N GLU A 56 -12.36 -18.32 -3.09
CA GLU A 56 -12.34 -17.05 -2.33
C GLU A 56 -11.44 -16.03 -3.04
N LEU A 57 -11.75 -14.75 -2.88
CA LEU A 57 -10.92 -13.64 -3.37
C LEU A 57 -9.74 -13.40 -2.42
N LEU A 58 -8.75 -14.29 -2.46
CA LEU A 58 -7.60 -14.28 -1.54
C LEU A 58 -6.46 -13.39 -2.00
N GLU A 59 -6.28 -13.20 -3.30
CA GLU A 59 -5.21 -12.37 -3.86
C GLU A 59 -5.74 -11.40 -4.93
N GLY A 60 -5.26 -10.15 -4.87
CA GLY A 60 -5.42 -9.17 -5.93
C GLY A 60 -4.30 -9.31 -6.97
N GLY A 61 -4.66 -9.24 -8.25
CA GLY A 61 -3.69 -9.24 -9.35
C GLY A 61 -3.42 -7.84 -9.94
N SER A 62 -3.81 -6.77 -9.23
CA SER A 62 -3.59 -5.39 -9.71
C SER A 62 -2.23 -4.87 -9.28
N THR A 63 -1.50 -4.26 -10.20
CA THR A 63 -0.21 -3.63 -9.91
C THR A 63 -0.37 -2.28 -9.20
N ILE A 64 0.71 -1.78 -8.57
CA ILE A 64 0.79 -0.41 -8.02
C ILE A 64 0.45 0.62 -9.09
N THR A 65 0.95 0.45 -10.32
CA THR A 65 0.68 1.36 -11.43
C THR A 65 -0.80 1.36 -11.86
N GLN A 66 -1.47 0.21 -11.84
CA GLN A 66 -2.92 0.12 -12.07
C GLN A 66 -3.72 0.77 -10.93
N GLN A 67 -3.28 0.60 -9.68
CA GLN A 67 -3.92 1.26 -8.54
C GLN A 67 -3.74 2.78 -8.61
N LEU A 68 -2.57 3.29 -9.00
CA LEU A 68 -2.36 4.71 -9.25
C LEU A 68 -3.33 5.24 -10.34
N ALA A 69 -3.47 4.51 -11.45
CA ALA A 69 -4.41 4.87 -12.51
C ALA A 69 -5.86 4.95 -11.98
N LYS A 70 -6.26 3.96 -11.18
CA LYS A 70 -7.57 3.95 -10.51
C LYS A 70 -7.75 5.18 -9.63
N ASN A 71 -6.82 5.46 -8.74
CA ASN A 71 -6.91 6.57 -7.78
C ASN A 71 -6.96 7.94 -8.49
N THR A 72 -6.32 8.06 -9.64
CA THR A 72 -6.20 9.32 -10.37
C THR A 72 -7.40 9.63 -11.27
N TYR A 73 -8.01 8.61 -11.91
CA TYR A 73 -8.98 8.83 -13.00
C TYR A 73 -10.32 8.12 -12.83
N PHE A 74 -10.41 7.04 -12.05
CA PHE A 74 -11.52 6.11 -12.14
C PHE A 74 -12.31 5.94 -10.85
N THR A 75 -12.91 6.99 -10.35
CA THR A 75 -13.68 6.95 -9.09
C THR A 75 -15.11 6.39 -9.23
N GLN A 76 -15.72 6.33 -10.44
CA GLN A 76 -17.16 6.05 -10.61
C GLN A 76 -17.55 5.27 -11.88
N SER A 77 -16.80 4.28 -12.38
CA SER A 77 -17.19 3.54 -13.59
C SER A 77 -17.44 2.05 -13.36
N LYS A 78 -18.19 1.40 -14.28
CA LYS A 78 -18.48 -0.05 -14.24
C LYS A 78 -17.19 -0.86 -14.21
N GLU A 79 -17.11 -1.88 -13.35
CA GLU A 79 -15.86 -2.59 -13.00
C GLU A 79 -15.03 -3.09 -14.18
N LEU A 80 -15.64 -3.72 -15.19
CA LEU A 80 -14.87 -4.36 -16.27
C LEU A 80 -14.24 -3.31 -17.21
N THR A 81 -15.02 -2.30 -17.63
CA THR A 81 -14.54 -1.23 -18.51
C THR A 81 -13.44 -0.42 -17.81
N ARG A 82 -13.60 -0.18 -16.50
CA ARG A 82 -12.61 0.48 -15.67
C ARG A 82 -11.31 -0.32 -15.64
N LYS A 83 -11.36 -1.64 -15.42
CA LYS A 83 -10.16 -2.50 -15.36
C LYS A 83 -9.34 -2.48 -16.64
N VAL A 84 -10.00 -2.47 -17.80
CA VAL A 84 -9.32 -2.34 -19.10
C VAL A 84 -8.66 -0.95 -19.20
N ALA A 85 -9.37 0.11 -18.85
CA ALA A 85 -8.84 1.48 -18.91
C ALA A 85 -7.67 1.69 -17.92
N GLU A 86 -7.74 1.13 -16.70
CA GLU A 86 -6.63 1.13 -15.73
C GLU A 86 -5.38 0.49 -16.33
N GLY A 87 -5.51 -0.63 -17.06
CA GLY A 87 -4.39 -1.31 -17.72
C GLY A 87 -3.72 -0.45 -18.80
N PHE A 88 -4.50 0.18 -19.68
CA PHE A 88 -3.95 1.09 -20.70
C PHE A 88 -3.27 2.31 -20.08
N MET A 89 -3.86 2.88 -19.03
CA MET A 89 -3.28 4.01 -18.33
C MET A 89 -1.99 3.63 -17.61
N ALA A 90 -1.95 2.45 -16.99
CA ALA A 90 -0.75 1.93 -16.33
C ALA A 90 0.42 1.81 -17.33
N ILE A 91 0.19 1.23 -18.50
CA ILE A 91 1.22 1.18 -19.57
C ILE A 91 1.66 2.59 -20.01
N SER A 92 0.71 3.54 -20.07
CA SER A 92 1.04 4.94 -20.41
C SER A 92 1.88 5.62 -19.34
N TYR A 93 1.66 5.34 -18.07
CA TYR A 93 2.48 5.85 -16.98
C TYR A 93 3.90 5.30 -17.04
N GLU A 94 4.06 3.98 -17.17
CA GLU A 94 5.36 3.33 -17.27
C GLU A 94 6.23 3.75 -18.47
N LYS A 95 5.61 4.28 -19.51
CA LYS A 95 6.33 4.87 -20.64
C LYS A 95 6.86 6.28 -20.40
N LYS A 96 6.37 6.97 -19.35
CA LYS A 96 6.60 8.39 -19.11
C LYS A 96 7.25 8.71 -17.78
N LEU A 97 7.20 7.77 -16.85
CA LEU A 97 7.62 7.93 -15.46
C LEU A 97 8.53 6.78 -15.07
N GLU A 98 9.53 7.09 -14.27
CA GLU A 98 10.36 6.08 -13.62
C GLU A 98 9.58 5.38 -12.50
N LYS A 99 10.03 4.19 -12.11
CA LYS A 99 9.36 3.39 -11.06
C LYS A 99 9.20 4.13 -9.75
N ASP A 100 10.22 4.83 -9.30
CA ASP A 100 10.15 5.61 -8.07
C ASP A 100 9.20 6.80 -8.16
N GLU A 101 9.06 7.42 -9.34
CA GLU A 101 8.04 8.46 -9.57
C GLU A 101 6.61 7.89 -9.51
N ILE A 102 6.41 6.67 -10.02
CA ILE A 102 5.11 5.97 -9.95
C ILE A 102 4.79 5.64 -8.49
N LEU A 103 5.76 5.11 -7.73
CA LEU A 103 5.57 4.81 -6.31
C LEU A 103 5.32 6.09 -5.50
N GLU A 104 6.04 7.17 -5.79
CA GLU A 104 5.83 8.50 -5.20
C GLU A 104 4.40 9.00 -5.42
N LEU A 105 3.89 8.93 -6.64
CA LEU A 105 2.51 9.32 -6.95
C LEU A 105 1.50 8.39 -6.28
N TYR A 106 1.76 7.09 -6.21
CA TYR A 106 0.88 6.12 -5.56
C TYR A 106 0.68 6.42 -4.08
N ILE A 107 1.76 6.68 -3.33
CA ILE A 107 1.67 6.97 -1.89
C ILE A 107 1.01 8.32 -1.60
N ASN A 108 1.07 9.26 -2.55
CA ASN A 108 0.43 10.58 -2.47
C ASN A 108 -1.03 10.59 -2.99
N THR A 109 -1.58 9.43 -3.39
CA THR A 109 -2.96 9.29 -3.88
C THR A 109 -3.70 8.11 -3.26
N SER A 110 -3.07 7.41 -2.34
CA SER A 110 -3.67 6.28 -1.64
C SER A 110 -4.55 6.77 -0.49
N TYR A 111 -5.70 6.14 -0.32
CA TYR A 111 -6.58 6.41 0.81
C TYR A 111 -6.26 5.46 1.97
N PHE A 112 -6.06 6.04 3.16
CA PHE A 112 -5.68 5.32 4.37
C PHE A 112 -6.80 5.23 5.43
N GLY A 113 -8.04 5.57 5.09
CA GLY A 113 -9.12 5.66 6.07
C GLY A 113 -9.08 6.97 6.87
N ASN A 114 -10.09 7.21 7.69
CA ASN A 114 -10.22 8.40 8.56
C ASN A 114 -10.09 9.76 7.84
N GLY A 115 -10.32 9.80 6.52
CA GLY A 115 -10.15 11.01 5.73
C GLY A 115 -8.71 11.28 5.28
N TYR A 116 -7.77 10.39 5.50
CA TYR A 116 -6.37 10.54 5.09
C TYR A 116 -6.15 10.03 3.66
N TYR A 117 -5.80 10.92 2.74
CA TYR A 117 -5.68 10.65 1.31
C TYR A 117 -4.25 10.61 0.78
N ASP A 118 -3.26 10.71 1.65
CA ASP A 118 -1.84 10.54 1.33
C ASP A 118 -1.06 10.01 2.54
N ILE A 119 0.21 9.63 2.30
CA ILE A 119 1.08 9.04 3.32
C ILE A 119 1.39 10.03 4.45
N LYS A 120 1.48 11.34 4.17
CA LYS A 120 1.79 12.36 5.17
C LYS A 120 0.60 12.57 6.12
N GLU A 121 -0.61 12.70 5.56
CA GLU A 121 -1.83 12.76 6.37
C GLU A 121 -1.98 11.51 7.24
N ALA A 122 -1.72 10.33 6.66
CA ALA A 122 -1.84 9.07 7.38
C ALA A 122 -0.79 8.93 8.50
N SER A 123 0.48 9.22 8.24
CA SER A 123 1.53 9.10 9.25
C SER A 123 1.36 10.10 10.39
N LEU A 124 1.05 11.36 10.08
CA LEU A 124 0.72 12.37 11.06
C LEU A 124 -0.59 12.03 11.80
N GLY A 125 -1.58 11.62 11.05
CA GLY A 125 -2.90 11.30 11.55
C GLY A 125 -2.91 10.09 12.48
N TYR A 126 -2.22 9.01 12.21
CA TYR A 126 -2.20 7.81 13.04
C TYR A 126 -1.12 7.85 14.13
N PHE A 127 0.06 8.42 13.87
CA PHE A 127 1.23 8.30 14.73
C PHE A 127 1.83 9.64 15.18
N GLY A 128 1.37 10.77 14.63
CA GLY A 128 1.92 12.10 14.96
C GLY A 128 3.34 12.32 14.43
N LYS A 129 3.76 11.58 13.39
CA LYS A 129 5.11 11.58 12.83
C LYS A 129 5.11 11.86 11.33
N LEU A 130 6.20 12.42 10.82
CA LEU A 130 6.41 12.55 9.38
C LEU A 130 6.71 11.17 8.73
N PRO A 131 6.50 11.01 7.41
CA PRO A 131 6.69 9.72 6.73
C PRO A 131 8.11 9.12 6.80
N ASN A 132 9.14 9.94 7.02
CA ASN A 132 10.52 9.50 7.25
C ASN A 132 10.85 9.21 8.72
N GLU A 133 9.96 9.59 9.66
CA GLU A 133 10.15 9.41 11.09
C GLU A 133 9.42 8.17 11.66
N ILE A 134 8.51 7.59 10.88
CA ILE A 134 7.79 6.39 11.31
C ILE A 134 8.75 5.21 11.47
N ASN A 135 8.58 4.45 12.55
CA ASN A 135 9.39 3.25 12.79
C ASN A 135 8.89 2.04 11.96
N ASP A 136 9.59 0.91 12.07
CA ASP A 136 9.30 -0.29 11.26
C ASP A 136 7.90 -0.86 11.55
N TYR A 137 7.41 -0.79 12.79
CA TYR A 137 6.06 -1.22 13.15
C TYR A 137 5.01 -0.34 12.47
N GLU A 138 5.14 0.97 12.59
CA GLU A 138 4.23 1.97 12.02
C GLU A 138 4.22 1.89 10.49
N ALA A 139 5.39 1.77 9.89
CA ALA A 139 5.57 1.64 8.45
C ALA A 139 4.86 0.41 7.86
N THR A 140 5.05 -0.75 8.49
CA THR A 140 4.43 -2.01 8.03
C THR A 140 2.93 -2.06 8.30
N MET A 141 2.45 -1.41 9.36
CA MET A 141 1.02 -1.25 9.61
C MET A 141 0.36 -0.36 8.56
N LEU A 142 0.93 0.82 8.26
CA LEU A 142 0.41 1.72 7.22
C LEU A 142 0.37 1.06 5.84
N ALA A 143 1.37 0.27 5.47
CA ALA A 143 1.40 -0.43 4.19
C ALA A 143 0.23 -1.41 4.00
N GLY A 144 -0.37 -1.89 5.07
CA GLY A 144 -1.52 -2.78 5.04
C GLY A 144 -2.87 -2.08 4.82
N VAL A 145 -2.98 -0.81 5.19
CA VAL A 145 -4.26 -0.08 5.25
C VAL A 145 -4.93 0.13 3.88
N PRO A 146 -4.24 0.54 2.79
CA PRO A 146 -4.87 0.87 1.51
C PRO A 146 -5.64 -0.27 0.84
N ASN A 147 -5.40 -1.52 1.23
CA ASN A 147 -6.13 -2.68 0.71
C ASN A 147 -7.64 -2.62 1.03
N ALA A 148 -8.00 -2.25 2.26
CA ALA A 148 -9.39 -2.02 2.69
C ALA A 148 -9.41 -0.99 3.85
N PRO A 149 -9.31 0.32 3.54
CA PRO A 149 -9.08 1.37 4.54
C PRO A 149 -10.18 1.44 5.62
N SER A 150 -11.43 1.19 5.26
CA SER A 150 -12.55 1.15 6.20
C SER A 150 -12.52 -0.04 7.17
N VAL A 151 -11.69 -1.04 6.90
CA VAL A 151 -11.53 -2.25 7.72
C VAL A 151 -10.21 -2.25 8.48
N TYR A 152 -9.13 -1.85 7.79
CA TYR A 152 -7.75 -1.97 8.28
C TYR A 152 -7.19 -0.66 8.87
N ALA A 153 -7.97 0.42 8.94
CA ALA A 153 -7.56 1.60 9.70
C ALA A 153 -7.41 1.22 11.19
N PRO A 154 -6.24 1.45 11.82
CA PRO A 154 -5.97 0.94 13.17
C PRO A 154 -6.86 1.56 14.25
N THR A 155 -7.44 2.74 14.00
CA THR A 155 -8.43 3.40 14.85
C THR A 155 -9.84 2.83 14.69
N VAL A 156 -10.13 2.11 13.60
CA VAL A 156 -11.43 1.45 13.36
C VAL A 156 -11.43 0.04 13.96
N ASN A 157 -10.41 -0.74 13.65
CA ASN A 157 -10.27 -2.11 14.18
C ASN A 157 -8.80 -2.50 14.28
N PHE A 158 -8.20 -2.25 15.44
CA PHE A 158 -6.79 -2.55 15.67
C PHE A 158 -6.45 -4.03 15.48
N LYS A 159 -7.35 -4.94 15.84
CA LYS A 159 -7.12 -6.38 15.65
C LYS A 159 -6.97 -6.74 14.17
N LEU A 160 -7.90 -6.29 13.34
CA LEU A 160 -7.84 -6.54 11.89
C LEU A 160 -6.66 -5.83 11.24
N ALA A 161 -6.31 -4.62 11.70
CA ALA A 161 -5.11 -3.92 11.25
C ALA A 161 -3.84 -4.72 11.56
N SER A 162 -3.72 -5.28 12.78
CA SER A 162 -2.57 -6.10 13.19
C SER A 162 -2.50 -7.44 12.44
N GLU A 163 -3.65 -8.07 12.17
CA GLU A 163 -3.72 -9.28 11.34
C GLU A 163 -3.26 -8.97 9.90
N ARG A 164 -3.68 -7.82 9.36
CA ARG A 164 -3.22 -7.36 8.03
C ARG A 164 -1.73 -7.03 8.03
N GLN A 165 -1.21 -6.36 9.06
CA GLN A 165 0.22 -6.11 9.22
C GLN A 165 1.03 -7.41 9.25
N THR A 166 0.53 -8.44 9.92
CA THR A 166 1.17 -9.78 9.91
C THR A 166 1.25 -10.36 8.50
N GLN A 167 0.21 -10.17 7.67
CA GLN A 167 0.25 -10.57 6.26
C GLN A 167 1.31 -9.78 5.47
N VAL A 168 1.42 -8.46 5.70
CA VAL A 168 2.46 -7.61 5.11
C VAL A 168 3.85 -8.14 5.46
N LEU A 169 4.10 -8.37 6.74
CA LEU A 169 5.38 -8.87 7.24
C LEU A 169 5.73 -10.26 6.69
N ASN A 170 4.75 -11.17 6.59
CA ASN A 170 4.95 -12.47 5.97
C ASN A 170 5.35 -12.34 4.48
N LYS A 171 4.75 -11.39 3.75
CA LYS A 171 5.15 -11.11 2.36
C LYS A 171 6.54 -10.50 2.28
N MET A 172 6.91 -9.65 3.22
CA MET A 172 8.26 -9.10 3.28
C MET A 172 9.32 -10.17 3.53
N VAL A 173 9.04 -11.16 4.38
CA VAL A 173 9.92 -12.33 4.58
C VAL A 173 9.95 -13.21 3.33
N GLU A 174 8.78 -13.54 2.76
CA GLU A 174 8.66 -14.38 1.55
C GLU A 174 9.50 -13.84 0.38
N TYR A 175 9.55 -12.50 0.25
CA TYR A 175 10.29 -11.85 -0.85
C TYR A 175 11.67 -11.32 -0.44
N GLY A 176 12.15 -11.64 0.76
CA GLY A 176 13.54 -11.37 1.20
C GLY A 176 13.81 -9.91 1.58
N TYR A 177 12.79 -9.11 1.85
CA TYR A 177 12.95 -7.73 2.35
C TYR A 177 13.37 -7.66 3.81
N ILE A 178 12.95 -8.63 4.62
CA ILE A 178 13.32 -8.77 6.04
C ILE A 178 13.51 -10.24 6.39
N THR A 179 14.16 -10.50 7.52
CA THR A 179 14.29 -11.84 8.12
C THR A 179 13.09 -12.16 9.02
N ASP A 180 12.92 -13.46 9.38
CA ASP A 180 11.93 -13.87 10.39
C ASP A 180 12.20 -13.24 11.77
N ASP A 181 13.47 -13.09 12.15
CA ASP A 181 13.83 -12.41 13.41
C ASP A 181 13.37 -10.96 13.40
N LYS A 182 13.58 -10.23 12.30
CA LYS A 182 13.12 -8.84 12.16
C LYS A 182 11.58 -8.75 12.19
N LYS A 183 10.89 -9.68 11.56
CA LYS A 183 9.42 -9.78 11.67
C LYS A 183 8.98 -9.95 13.12
N ASN A 184 9.61 -10.86 13.87
CA ASN A 184 9.26 -11.12 15.27
C ASN A 184 9.57 -9.91 16.17
N GLU A 185 10.69 -9.21 15.92
CA GLU A 185 11.02 -7.94 16.58
C GLU A 185 9.90 -6.92 16.39
N ILE A 186 9.46 -6.70 15.13
CA ILE A 186 8.37 -5.76 14.82
C ILE A 186 7.08 -6.17 15.52
N LEU A 187 6.68 -7.45 15.45
CA LEU A 187 5.45 -7.94 16.06
C LEU A 187 5.47 -7.87 17.60
N SER A 188 6.64 -7.88 18.23
CA SER A 188 6.75 -7.73 19.69
C SER A 188 6.20 -6.40 20.20
N MET A 189 6.11 -5.37 19.34
CA MET A 189 5.56 -4.06 19.69
C MET A 189 4.01 -4.00 19.66
N THR A 190 3.33 -5.07 19.24
CA THR A 190 1.86 -5.07 19.02
C THR A 190 1.06 -4.65 20.24
N GLU A 191 1.43 -5.13 21.45
CA GLU A 191 0.71 -4.77 22.66
C GLU A 191 0.88 -3.28 23.02
N GLN A 192 2.08 -2.74 22.84
CA GLN A 192 2.33 -1.30 23.04
C GLN A 192 1.42 -0.45 22.17
N TYR A 193 1.29 -0.81 20.86
CA TYR A 193 0.44 -0.07 19.93
C TYR A 193 -1.05 -0.33 20.15
N ARG A 194 -1.43 -1.51 20.66
CA ARG A 194 -2.81 -1.76 21.11
C ARG A 194 -3.20 -0.79 22.23
N GLU A 195 -2.33 -0.60 23.21
CA GLU A 195 -2.58 0.37 24.29
C GLU A 195 -2.61 1.81 23.76
N TYR A 196 -1.71 2.15 22.82
CA TYR A 196 -1.66 3.47 22.20
C TYR A 196 -3.00 3.83 21.53
N PHE A 197 -3.56 2.93 20.72
CA PHE A 197 -4.83 3.19 20.03
C PHE A 197 -6.05 3.09 20.95
N ASN A 198 -6.01 2.29 22.04
CA ASN A 198 -7.11 2.17 23.00
C ASN A 198 -7.21 3.35 23.96
N LYS A 199 -6.10 4.00 24.31
CA LYS A 199 -6.11 5.14 25.25
C LYS A 199 -6.69 6.41 24.64
N GLY A 200 -6.98 6.42 23.33
CA GLY A 200 -7.39 7.62 22.62
C GLY A 200 -6.26 8.65 22.65
N ARG A 201 -5.90 9.17 21.54
CA ARG A 201 -4.86 10.23 21.49
C ARG A 201 -5.23 11.40 22.35
#